data_388ef4b470cedb1869529123de9bd80b
#
_entry.id   388ef4b470cedb1869529123de9bd80b
#
_cell.length_a   1.000
_cell.length_b   1.000
_cell.length_c   1.000
_cell.angle_alpha   90.00
_cell.angle_beta   90.00
_cell.angle_gamma   90.00
#
_symmetry.space_group_name_H-M   'P 1'
#
loop_
_entity.id
_entity.type
_entity.pdbx_description
1 polymer ?
#
loop_
_entity_poly.entity_id
_entity_poly.type
_entity_poly.pdbx_seq_one_letter_code
_entity_poly.pdbx_strand_id
1 'polypeptide(L)'
;VRAQISRRSMMKIAGTAAGAAAVGATVTAAPASAAGSAFAHPGLLHTKADLDRMAAKVKAGAAPYKAGFARLTANRHSQSNWTANPQATVYRGAGSPQNYATLYNDIHAAYQNALRWHVTGDSAHADTAVAICNAWSAKLTSLQGSADRFLAAGLYGYQFANAAELVRDHDDFDLARFQKMMRDVFAPLSEDFLKNHNGAVVSNYWTNWDLTAMACVLAVGILCDDRAKVDTAVSYFKHGDGMGSIKNAIPVVLSDGLAEWVEAGRDQGHALLGVGLMGTFCEMAWNQGIDLYGYDDSRFFKGAQYVAKWSLGGDVPYTANTRKKGAINGWSGTETASDAAGVDPNMVRPIWAMIANHYTKRKGLSASYLTRIAAKAAPEGGGGDYGPNSGGYDQLGFGTLAYTRDRSAKPEDAASPAASAASGSDADTASGSDSGAAPAQQSPSPTPQGGRNGDLAATGSSDLPAWTAATGITALAGGLLLLRRRGRAGRDAQ
;
A
#
# COMPACT_ATOMS: atom_id res chain seq x y z
N VAL A 1 -46.10 -44.97 11.98
CA VAL A 1 -45.41 -46.17 12.44
C VAL A 1 -43.94 -46.04 12.11
N ARG A 2 -43.15 -46.03 13.16
CA ARG A 2 -41.66 -45.96 13.14
C ARG A 2 -41.12 -47.31 12.68
N ALA A 3 -40.03 -47.31 11.94
CA ALA A 3 -39.03 -48.37 12.04
C ALA A 3 -37.63 -47.79 11.75
N GLN A 4 -36.79 -47.79 12.78
CA GLN A 4 -35.35 -47.73 12.72
C GLN A 4 -34.82 -49.06 12.25
N ILE A 5 -33.75 -49.09 11.45
CA ILE A 5 -32.88 -50.27 11.34
C ILE A 5 -31.42 -49.84 11.42
N SER A 6 -30.75 -50.51 12.28
CA SER A 6 -29.42 -50.48 12.84
C SER A 6 -28.32 -50.94 11.89
N ARG A 7 -27.09 -50.52 12.25
CA ARG A 7 -25.79 -50.96 11.74
C ARG A 7 -25.51 -52.45 11.97
N ARG A 8 -24.68 -53.02 11.11
CA ARG A 8 -23.91 -54.28 11.14
C ARG A 8 -24.41 -55.37 10.23
N SER A 9 -23.59 -55.71 9.22
CA SER A 9 -22.94 -57.03 9.16
C SER A 9 -21.88 -57.08 8.03
N MET A 10 -20.72 -57.48 8.43
CA MET A 10 -19.62 -57.99 7.60
C MET A 10 -19.91 -59.39 7.12
N MET A 11 -19.37 -59.77 5.99
CA MET A 11 -18.52 -60.93 5.70
C MET A 11 -18.84 -61.69 4.40
N LYS A 12 -17.81 -61.72 3.56
CA LYS A 12 -17.22 -62.83 2.79
C LYS A 12 -18.11 -63.68 1.90
N ILE A 13 -17.71 -63.75 0.63
CA ILE A 13 -17.52 -65.03 -0.10
C ILE A 13 -16.51 -64.80 -1.25
N ALA A 14 -15.51 -65.68 -1.35
CA ALA A 14 -14.52 -65.78 -2.41
C ALA A 14 -15.06 -66.76 -3.50
N GLY A 15 -14.64 -66.55 -4.75
CA GLY A 15 -14.84 -67.57 -5.76
C GLY A 15 -14.67 -67.13 -7.21
N THR A 16 -13.49 -67.42 -7.79
CA THR A 16 -13.10 -67.87 -9.13
C THR A 16 -13.50 -67.14 -10.41
N ALA A 17 -12.46 -66.72 -11.06
CA ALA A 17 -12.05 -66.49 -12.45
C ALA A 17 -12.99 -66.83 -13.63
N ALA A 18 -13.12 -65.87 -14.55
CA ALA A 18 -13.07 -66.08 -16.00
C ALA A 18 -12.78 -64.75 -16.71
N GLY A 19 -11.85 -64.72 -17.64
CA GLY A 19 -11.32 -63.52 -18.27
C GLY A 19 -12.29 -62.87 -19.28
N ALA A 20 -12.19 -61.55 -19.35
CA ALA A 20 -12.59 -60.73 -20.50
C ALA A 20 -11.66 -59.50 -20.56
N ALA A 21 -11.08 -59.30 -21.74
CA ALA A 21 -10.23 -58.13 -22.01
C ALA A 21 -11.01 -56.84 -21.77
N ALA A 22 -10.59 -56.04 -20.78
CA ALA A 22 -11.05 -54.67 -20.59
C ALA A 22 -10.02 -53.72 -21.17
N VAL A 23 -10.44 -52.96 -22.17
CA VAL A 23 -9.75 -51.77 -22.68
C VAL A 23 -9.52 -50.83 -21.50
N GLY A 24 -8.24 -50.62 -21.15
CA GLY A 24 -7.84 -49.73 -20.08
C GLY A 24 -8.12 -48.27 -20.43
N ALA A 25 -9.19 -47.70 -19.88
CA ALA A 25 -9.29 -46.25 -19.74
C ALA A 25 -8.37 -45.86 -18.59
N THR A 26 -7.19 -45.31 -18.92
CA THR A 26 -6.34 -44.60 -17.95
C THR A 26 -7.07 -43.39 -17.48
N VAL A 27 -7.71 -43.44 -16.33
CA VAL A 27 -8.12 -42.27 -15.57
C VAL A 27 -6.81 -41.63 -15.16
N THR A 28 -6.38 -40.58 -15.91
CA THR A 28 -5.36 -39.70 -15.46
C THR A 28 -5.93 -38.99 -14.22
N ALA A 29 -5.49 -39.38 -13.04
CA ALA A 29 -5.71 -38.62 -11.82
C ALA A 29 -5.18 -37.21 -12.10
N ALA A 30 -6.06 -36.22 -12.01
CA ALA A 30 -5.64 -34.83 -12.00
C ALA A 30 -4.52 -34.69 -10.95
N PRO A 31 -3.45 -33.95 -11.25
CA PRO A 31 -2.39 -33.76 -10.28
C PRO A 31 -3.06 -33.18 -9.01
N ALA A 32 -2.88 -33.84 -7.87
CA ALA A 32 -3.24 -33.29 -6.58
C ALA A 32 -2.60 -31.89 -6.54
N SER A 33 -3.43 -30.86 -6.35
CA SER A 33 -2.92 -29.51 -6.07
C SER A 33 -1.85 -29.67 -5.01
N ALA A 34 -0.60 -29.33 -5.35
CA ALA A 34 0.48 -29.28 -4.40
C ALA A 34 -0.03 -28.44 -3.22
N ALA A 35 -0.04 -29.01 -2.01
CA ALA A 35 -0.32 -28.25 -0.80
C ALA A 35 0.56 -27.00 -0.87
N GLY A 36 -0.06 -25.82 -0.99
CA GLY A 36 0.66 -24.57 -1.23
C GLY A 36 1.74 -24.42 -0.16
N SER A 37 2.96 -24.09 -0.58
CA SER A 37 4.04 -23.79 0.36
C SER A 37 3.57 -22.74 1.37
N ALA A 38 3.95 -22.89 2.65
CA ALA A 38 3.67 -21.90 3.68
C ALA A 38 4.20 -20.53 3.24
N PHE A 39 3.53 -19.45 3.66
CA PHE A 39 4.04 -18.11 3.42
C PHE A 39 5.34 -17.86 4.19
N ALA A 40 6.22 -17.01 3.65
CA ALA A 40 7.38 -16.52 4.38
C ALA A 40 6.96 -15.42 5.37
N HIS A 41 7.53 -15.46 6.59
CA HIS A 41 7.34 -14.46 7.63
C HIS A 41 8.68 -14.09 8.32
N PRO A 42 8.98 -12.79 8.51
CA PRO A 42 8.32 -11.69 7.85
C PRO A 42 8.48 -11.78 6.33
N GLY A 43 7.46 -11.43 5.60
CA GLY A 43 7.44 -11.66 4.15
C GLY A 43 6.48 -10.74 3.40
N LEU A 44 6.11 -9.59 3.97
CA LEU A 44 5.41 -8.53 3.27
C LEU A 44 6.42 -7.63 2.53
N LEU A 45 6.57 -6.37 2.92
CA LEU A 45 7.57 -5.49 2.28
C LEU A 45 9.02 -5.83 2.65
N HIS A 46 9.23 -6.53 3.74
CA HIS A 46 10.55 -6.90 4.23
C HIS A 46 10.62 -8.38 4.58
N THR A 47 11.70 -9.00 4.15
CA THR A 47 12.08 -10.35 4.59
C THR A 47 13.09 -10.24 5.74
N LYS A 48 13.33 -11.36 6.45
CA LYS A 48 14.40 -11.40 7.44
C LYS A 48 15.74 -10.97 6.85
N ALA A 49 16.06 -11.41 5.64
CA ALA A 49 17.31 -11.04 4.96
C ALA A 49 17.41 -9.53 4.69
N ASP A 50 16.28 -8.85 4.40
CA ASP A 50 16.26 -7.39 4.22
C ASP A 50 16.53 -6.68 5.57
N LEU A 51 15.93 -7.16 6.66
CA LEU A 51 16.12 -6.62 8.00
C LEU A 51 17.58 -6.80 8.47
N ASP A 52 18.13 -8.00 8.30
CA ASP A 52 19.54 -8.32 8.63
C ASP A 52 20.51 -7.45 7.82
N ARG A 53 20.23 -7.24 6.52
CA ARG A 53 21.02 -6.35 5.65
C ARG A 53 20.98 -4.91 6.17
N MET A 54 19.80 -4.37 6.50
CA MET A 54 19.67 -3.02 7.04
C MET A 54 20.50 -2.87 8.32
N ALA A 55 20.35 -3.78 9.28
CA ALA A 55 21.09 -3.77 10.54
C ALA A 55 22.61 -3.81 10.31
N ALA A 56 23.08 -4.74 9.50
CA ALA A 56 24.52 -4.91 9.23
C ALA A 56 25.11 -3.67 8.53
N LYS A 57 24.43 -3.13 7.51
CA LYS A 57 24.91 -1.97 6.74
C LYS A 57 24.88 -0.68 7.57
N VAL A 58 23.86 -0.48 8.43
CA VAL A 58 23.79 0.67 9.35
C VAL A 58 24.88 0.55 10.41
N LYS A 59 25.08 -0.62 11.02
CA LYS A 59 26.16 -0.87 11.99
C LYS A 59 27.54 -0.59 11.38
N ALA A 60 27.75 -0.95 10.12
CA ALA A 60 28.98 -0.66 9.38
C ALA A 60 29.14 0.82 8.94
N GLY A 61 28.13 1.67 9.19
CA GLY A 61 28.16 3.07 8.74
C GLY A 61 28.10 3.23 7.22
N ALA A 62 27.65 2.19 6.48
CA ALA A 62 27.69 2.16 5.04
C ALA A 62 26.73 3.18 4.39
N ALA A 63 27.22 3.91 3.35
CA ALA A 63 26.35 4.71 2.52
C ALA A 63 25.61 3.81 1.51
N PRO A 64 24.35 4.15 1.14
CA PRO A 64 23.53 5.26 1.65
C PRO A 64 22.65 4.88 2.87
N TYR A 65 22.79 3.66 3.43
CA TYR A 65 22.01 3.17 4.55
C TYR A 65 22.08 4.08 5.79
N LYS A 66 23.28 4.61 6.11
CA LYS A 66 23.45 5.57 7.21
C LYS A 66 22.55 6.80 7.03
N ALA A 67 22.48 7.36 5.83
CA ALA A 67 21.64 8.53 5.53
C ALA A 67 20.14 8.16 5.60
N GLY A 68 19.74 6.99 5.09
CA GLY A 68 18.37 6.50 5.20
C GLY A 68 17.95 6.24 6.65
N PHE A 69 18.85 5.69 7.48
CA PHE A 69 18.60 5.47 8.90
C PHE A 69 18.52 6.79 9.68
N ALA A 70 19.32 7.79 9.32
CA ALA A 70 19.23 9.12 9.92
C ALA A 70 17.85 9.78 9.64
N ARG A 71 17.26 9.57 8.44
CA ARG A 71 15.90 10.02 8.14
C ARG A 71 14.86 9.30 9.04
N LEU A 72 15.03 8.00 9.27
CA LEU A 72 14.15 7.24 10.15
C LEU A 72 14.24 7.74 11.59
N THR A 73 15.44 7.85 12.16
CA THR A 73 15.63 8.24 13.56
C THR A 73 15.21 9.68 13.87
N ALA A 74 15.30 10.56 12.88
CA ALA A 74 14.83 11.95 12.99
C ALA A 74 13.30 12.10 12.91
N ASN A 75 12.58 11.07 12.43
CA ASN A 75 11.15 11.15 12.28
C ASN A 75 10.44 11.05 13.63
N ARG A 76 9.43 11.91 13.86
CA ARG A 76 8.68 11.92 15.13
C ARG A 76 7.96 10.61 15.42
N HIS A 77 7.54 9.87 14.38
CA HIS A 77 6.84 8.59 14.53
C HIS A 77 7.77 7.44 14.94
N SER A 78 9.07 7.60 14.79
CA SER A 78 10.04 6.55 15.15
C SER A 78 10.48 6.57 16.61
N GLN A 79 9.87 7.40 17.46
CA GLN A 79 10.26 7.53 18.87
C GLN A 79 9.54 6.50 19.74
N SER A 80 10.26 5.85 20.65
CA SER A 80 9.73 4.79 21.51
C SER A 80 8.78 5.27 22.61
N ASN A 81 8.64 6.58 22.77
CA ASN A 81 7.65 7.17 23.68
C ASN A 81 6.31 7.49 22.99
N TRP A 82 6.07 7.00 21.79
CA TRP A 82 4.81 7.19 21.10
C TRP A 82 3.67 6.50 21.84
N THR A 83 2.56 7.22 22.00
CA THR A 83 1.36 6.67 22.63
C THR A 83 0.24 6.55 21.60
N ALA A 84 -0.31 5.34 21.44
CA ALA A 84 -1.39 5.06 20.52
C ALA A 84 -2.69 5.79 20.92
N ASN A 85 -3.46 6.20 19.92
CA ASN A 85 -4.79 6.80 20.10
C ASN A 85 -5.88 6.03 19.34
N PRO A 86 -6.15 4.76 19.70
CA PRO A 86 -7.07 3.91 18.96
C PRO A 86 -8.52 4.41 19.07
N GLN A 87 -9.25 4.25 17.97
CA GLN A 87 -10.67 4.60 17.86
C GLN A 87 -11.49 3.34 17.56
N ALA A 88 -12.72 3.26 18.11
CA ALA A 88 -13.63 2.16 17.78
C ALA A 88 -14.14 2.25 16.33
N THR A 89 -14.36 3.47 15.85
CA THR A 89 -14.72 3.75 14.46
C THR A 89 -13.79 4.81 13.88
N VAL A 90 -13.25 4.53 12.69
CA VAL A 90 -12.47 5.49 11.93
C VAL A 90 -13.30 6.00 10.76
N TYR A 91 -13.36 7.33 10.62
CA TYR A 91 -14.11 8.01 9.58
C TYR A 91 -13.15 8.69 8.60
N ARG A 92 -13.35 8.45 7.28
CA ARG A 92 -12.65 9.15 6.20
C ARG A 92 -13.65 9.59 5.12
N GLY A 93 -13.43 10.81 4.58
CA GLY A 93 -14.25 11.39 3.53
C GLY A 93 -15.28 12.38 4.06
N ALA A 94 -16.22 12.78 3.20
CA ALA A 94 -17.26 13.76 3.57
C ALA A 94 -18.08 13.26 4.74
N GLY A 95 -18.29 14.14 5.70
CA GLY A 95 -19.01 13.88 6.94
C GLY A 95 -18.14 14.13 8.17
N SER A 96 -18.78 14.22 9.33
CA SER A 96 -18.13 14.45 10.62
C SER A 96 -18.41 13.25 11.53
N PRO A 97 -17.45 12.85 12.36
CA PRO A 97 -16.07 13.36 12.46
C PRO A 97 -15.13 12.71 11.43
N GLN A 98 -14.08 13.41 11.01
CA GLN A 98 -12.98 12.82 10.26
C GLN A 98 -11.79 12.61 11.20
N ASN A 99 -11.55 11.36 11.62
CA ASN A 99 -10.51 11.01 12.59
C ASN A 99 -9.47 10.03 12.03
N TYR A 100 -9.48 9.78 10.72
CA TYR A 100 -8.57 8.81 10.07
C TYR A 100 -7.09 9.15 10.27
N ALA A 101 -6.77 10.41 10.58
CA ALA A 101 -5.40 10.82 10.87
C ALA A 101 -4.82 10.13 12.11
N THR A 102 -5.65 9.77 13.10
CA THR A 102 -5.17 9.03 14.27
C THR A 102 -4.67 7.65 13.86
N LEU A 103 -5.38 6.97 12.95
CA LEU A 103 -5.01 5.65 12.47
C LEU A 103 -3.70 5.67 11.67
N TYR A 104 -3.57 6.53 10.66
CA TYR A 104 -2.34 6.51 9.86
C TYR A 104 -1.11 6.96 10.65
N ASN A 105 -1.24 7.91 11.58
CA ASN A 105 -0.12 8.30 12.44
C ASN A 105 0.35 7.13 13.32
N ASP A 106 -0.58 6.39 13.92
CA ASP A 106 -0.24 5.24 14.75
C ASP A 106 0.34 4.09 13.94
N ILE A 107 -0.16 3.83 12.72
CA ILE A 107 0.42 2.85 11.81
C ILE A 107 1.87 3.20 11.48
N HIS A 108 2.14 4.47 11.13
CA HIS A 108 3.50 4.91 10.83
C HIS A 108 4.41 4.84 12.06
N ALA A 109 3.88 5.11 13.26
CA ALA A 109 4.64 4.94 14.49
C ALA A 109 4.95 3.46 14.75
N ALA A 110 3.99 2.56 14.57
CA ALA A 110 4.23 1.11 14.71
C ALA A 110 5.30 0.62 13.74
N TYR A 111 5.16 0.96 12.44
CA TYR A 111 6.11 0.53 11.41
C TYR A 111 7.52 1.07 11.64
N GLN A 112 7.65 2.37 11.94
CA GLN A 112 8.95 3.01 12.11
C GLN A 112 9.65 2.52 13.39
N ASN A 113 8.93 2.28 14.47
CA ASN A 113 9.49 1.68 15.68
C ASN A 113 9.89 0.23 15.41
N ALA A 114 9.08 -0.58 14.74
CA ALA A 114 9.46 -1.94 14.37
C ALA A 114 10.74 -1.98 13.52
N LEU A 115 10.88 -1.08 12.53
CA LEU A 115 12.14 -0.96 11.78
C LEU A 115 13.33 -0.57 12.64
N ARG A 116 13.16 0.38 13.58
CA ARG A 116 14.25 0.76 14.50
C ARG A 116 14.68 -0.40 15.36
N TRP A 117 13.72 -1.15 15.90
CA TRP A 117 14.04 -2.37 16.65
C TRP A 117 14.89 -3.33 15.83
N HIS A 118 14.48 -3.69 14.63
CA HIS A 118 15.24 -4.61 13.78
C HIS A 118 16.65 -4.10 13.43
N VAL A 119 16.83 -2.79 13.30
CA VAL A 119 18.12 -2.21 12.93
C VAL A 119 19.05 -2.06 14.14
N THR A 120 18.51 -1.75 15.34
CA THR A 120 19.31 -1.40 16.53
C THR A 120 19.32 -2.49 17.60
N GLY A 121 18.32 -3.36 17.62
CA GLY A 121 18.08 -4.31 18.72
C GLY A 121 17.47 -3.69 19.97
N ASP A 122 17.11 -2.39 19.96
CA ASP A 122 16.53 -1.72 21.13
C ASP A 122 15.06 -2.13 21.32
N SER A 123 14.81 -2.91 22.38
CA SER A 123 13.49 -3.49 22.69
C SER A 123 12.42 -2.44 22.97
N ALA A 124 12.75 -1.23 23.45
CA ALA A 124 11.77 -0.17 23.67
C ALA A 124 11.01 0.21 22.40
N HIS A 125 11.63 0.03 21.23
CA HIS A 125 10.98 0.23 19.95
C HIS A 125 10.05 -0.94 19.57
N ALA A 126 10.42 -2.19 19.89
CA ALA A 126 9.52 -3.34 19.72
C ALA A 126 8.28 -3.19 20.60
N ASP A 127 8.49 -2.89 21.90
CA ASP A 127 7.41 -2.70 22.88
C ASP A 127 6.40 -1.62 22.39
N THR A 128 6.91 -0.52 21.85
CA THR A 128 6.08 0.56 21.31
C THR A 128 5.25 0.08 20.11
N ALA A 129 5.86 -0.62 19.16
CA ALA A 129 5.16 -1.13 17.98
C ALA A 129 4.07 -2.15 18.36
N VAL A 130 4.39 -3.06 19.28
CA VAL A 130 3.47 -4.06 19.83
C VAL A 130 2.31 -3.39 20.58
N ALA A 131 2.60 -2.40 21.43
CA ALA A 131 1.58 -1.67 22.18
C ALA A 131 0.58 -0.98 21.23
N ILE A 132 1.05 -0.37 20.14
CA ILE A 132 0.18 0.27 19.14
C ILE A 132 -0.70 -0.79 18.48
N CYS A 133 -0.13 -1.89 17.97
CA CYS A 133 -0.87 -2.95 17.30
C CYS A 133 -1.93 -3.59 18.22
N ASN A 134 -1.56 -3.85 19.48
CA ASN A 134 -2.48 -4.38 20.49
C ASN A 134 -3.60 -3.41 20.85
N ALA A 135 -3.30 -2.12 20.99
CA ALA A 135 -4.29 -1.11 21.31
C ALA A 135 -5.36 -0.97 20.23
N TRP A 136 -4.95 -0.94 18.97
CA TRP A 136 -5.87 -0.84 17.82
C TRP A 136 -6.67 -2.12 17.63
N SER A 137 -6.05 -3.29 17.70
CA SER A 137 -6.76 -4.57 17.55
C SER A 137 -7.78 -4.84 18.68
N ALA A 138 -7.59 -4.23 19.84
CA ALA A 138 -8.53 -4.31 20.94
C ALA A 138 -9.75 -3.37 20.78
N LYS A 139 -9.66 -2.33 19.94
CA LYS A 139 -10.67 -1.25 19.92
C LYS A 139 -11.34 -1.03 18.58
N LEU A 140 -10.61 -1.13 17.45
CA LEU A 140 -11.17 -0.82 16.13
C LEU A 140 -12.18 -1.88 15.68
N THR A 141 -13.39 -1.43 15.36
CA THR A 141 -14.49 -2.30 14.91
C THR A 141 -15.03 -1.94 13.53
N SER A 142 -14.80 -0.70 13.05
CA SER A 142 -15.33 -0.28 11.74
C SER A 142 -14.59 0.89 11.12
N LEU A 143 -14.62 0.93 9.78
CA LEU A 143 -14.24 2.07 8.95
C LEU A 143 -15.49 2.64 8.30
N GLN A 144 -15.73 3.92 8.46
CA GLN A 144 -16.95 4.62 8.04
C GLN A 144 -16.60 5.88 7.22
N GLY A 145 -17.64 6.57 6.75
CA GLY A 145 -17.53 7.82 6.01
C GLY A 145 -18.10 7.70 4.60
N SER A 146 -17.62 8.54 3.69
CA SER A 146 -18.02 8.50 2.27
C SER A 146 -17.41 7.28 1.54
N ALA A 147 -17.36 7.31 0.22
CA ALA A 147 -16.60 6.31 -0.56
C ALA A 147 -15.15 6.16 -0.08
N ASP A 148 -14.57 7.20 0.50
CA ASP A 148 -13.19 7.20 1.02
C ASP A 148 -12.93 6.18 2.14
N ARG A 149 -13.98 5.57 2.73
CA ARG A 149 -13.82 4.42 3.64
C ARG A 149 -13.13 3.24 2.97
N PHE A 150 -13.32 3.06 1.66
CA PHE A 150 -12.63 2.04 0.86
C PHE A 150 -11.14 2.36 0.70
N LEU A 151 -10.79 3.64 0.48
CA LEU A 151 -9.41 4.09 0.49
C LEU A 151 -8.77 3.92 1.87
N ALA A 152 -9.51 4.20 2.95
CA ALA A 152 -9.03 3.95 4.31
C ALA A 152 -8.74 2.47 4.53
N ALA A 153 -9.64 1.58 4.11
CA ALA A 153 -9.44 0.14 4.21
C ALA A 153 -8.21 -0.32 3.41
N GLY A 154 -8.09 0.13 2.16
CA GLY A 154 -7.00 -0.25 1.27
C GLY A 154 -5.64 0.27 1.76
N LEU A 155 -5.50 1.59 1.89
CA LEU A 155 -4.24 2.26 2.26
C LEU A 155 -3.76 1.85 3.65
N TYR A 156 -4.64 1.93 4.64
CA TYR A 156 -4.24 1.67 6.02
C TYR A 156 -4.16 0.18 6.32
N GLY A 157 -4.95 -0.64 5.61
CA GLY A 157 -4.92 -2.09 5.75
C GLY A 157 -3.57 -2.68 5.36
N TYR A 158 -3.04 -2.36 4.17
CA TYR A 158 -1.75 -2.91 3.77
C TYR A 158 -0.60 -2.39 4.65
N GLN A 159 -0.65 -1.11 5.04
CA GLN A 159 0.40 -0.52 5.87
C GLN A 159 0.40 -1.12 7.28
N PHE A 160 -0.78 -1.32 7.86
CA PHE A 160 -0.88 -1.88 9.20
C PHE A 160 -0.49 -3.36 9.25
N ALA A 161 -0.84 -4.13 8.22
CA ALA A 161 -0.35 -5.50 8.07
C ALA A 161 1.18 -5.56 8.01
N ASN A 162 1.82 -4.63 7.27
CA ASN A 162 3.28 -4.53 7.21
C ASN A 162 3.93 -4.17 8.56
N ALA A 163 3.30 -3.29 9.33
CA ALA A 163 3.81 -2.97 10.67
C ALA A 163 3.71 -4.17 11.63
N ALA A 164 2.57 -4.87 11.61
CA ALA A 164 2.34 -6.06 12.44
C ALA A 164 3.25 -7.23 12.08
N GLU A 165 3.52 -7.42 10.80
CA GLU A 165 4.41 -8.48 10.32
C GLU A 165 5.82 -8.36 10.88
N LEU A 166 6.31 -7.14 11.11
CA LEU A 166 7.64 -6.92 11.68
C LEU A 166 7.73 -7.26 13.16
N VAL A 167 6.63 -7.33 13.87
CA VAL A 167 6.57 -7.72 15.29
C VAL A 167 5.82 -9.04 15.51
N ARG A 168 5.61 -9.80 14.43
CA ARG A 168 4.79 -11.03 14.41
C ARG A 168 5.15 -12.03 15.50
N ASP A 169 6.44 -12.22 15.74
CA ASP A 169 6.96 -13.22 16.65
C ASP A 169 7.29 -12.65 18.06
N HIS A 170 6.85 -11.42 18.35
CA HIS A 170 7.07 -10.84 19.67
C HIS A 170 6.09 -11.43 20.70
N ASP A 171 6.59 -11.90 21.82
CA ASP A 171 5.82 -12.65 22.83
C ASP A 171 4.58 -11.89 23.34
N ASP A 172 4.66 -10.56 23.47
CA ASP A 172 3.57 -9.71 23.96
C ASP A 172 2.60 -9.29 22.86
N PHE A 173 2.81 -9.70 21.61
CA PHE A 173 1.91 -9.34 20.50
C PHE A 173 0.75 -10.31 20.39
N ASP A 174 -0.48 -9.82 20.61
CA ASP A 174 -1.70 -10.60 20.35
C ASP A 174 -2.00 -10.66 18.84
N LEU A 175 -1.17 -11.44 18.14
CA LEU A 175 -1.27 -11.63 16.68
C LEU A 175 -2.66 -12.13 16.27
N ALA A 176 -3.25 -13.06 17.03
CA ALA A 176 -4.54 -13.65 16.68
C ALA A 176 -5.66 -12.62 16.68
N ARG A 177 -5.70 -11.72 17.68
CA ARG A 177 -6.65 -10.61 17.75
C ARG A 177 -6.40 -9.60 16.64
N PHE A 178 -5.13 -9.28 16.36
CA PHE A 178 -4.76 -8.39 15.28
C PHE A 178 -5.19 -8.94 13.90
N GLN A 179 -4.89 -10.20 13.61
CA GLN A 179 -5.35 -10.88 12.41
C GLN A 179 -6.89 -10.89 12.28
N LYS A 180 -7.61 -11.07 13.40
CA LYS A 180 -9.07 -10.99 13.43
C LYS A 180 -9.55 -9.59 13.01
N MET A 181 -8.98 -8.52 13.57
CA MET A 181 -9.30 -7.15 13.20
C MET A 181 -9.06 -6.91 11.69
N MET A 182 -7.94 -7.40 11.15
CA MET A 182 -7.63 -7.23 9.74
C MET A 182 -8.64 -7.93 8.82
N ARG A 183 -9.06 -9.15 9.20
CA ARG A 183 -10.08 -9.91 8.46
C ARG A 183 -11.48 -9.34 8.56
N ASP A 184 -11.84 -8.73 9.71
CA ASP A 184 -13.21 -8.29 9.96
C ASP A 184 -13.45 -6.83 9.54
N VAL A 185 -12.41 -5.98 9.53
CA VAL A 185 -12.56 -4.54 9.32
C VAL A 185 -11.99 -4.07 7.98
N PHE A 186 -10.77 -4.51 7.63
CA PHE A 186 -10.07 -4.00 6.45
C PHE A 186 -10.33 -4.84 5.18
N ALA A 187 -10.19 -6.15 5.29
CA ALA A 187 -10.32 -7.04 4.13
C ALA A 187 -11.72 -6.98 3.49
N PRO A 188 -12.84 -7.01 4.25
CA PRO A 188 -14.16 -7.03 3.63
C PRO A 188 -14.48 -5.79 2.78
N LEU A 189 -14.04 -4.60 3.21
CA LEU A 189 -14.21 -3.39 2.42
C LEU A 189 -13.37 -3.41 1.15
N SER A 190 -12.12 -3.88 1.24
CA SER A 190 -11.24 -3.97 0.08
C SER A 190 -11.73 -5.00 -0.92
N GLU A 191 -12.21 -6.16 -0.46
CA GLU A 191 -12.81 -7.21 -1.31
C GLU A 191 -14.12 -6.75 -1.96
N ASP A 192 -14.97 -6.06 -1.19
CA ASP A 192 -16.21 -5.46 -1.71
C ASP A 192 -15.92 -4.41 -2.78
N PHE A 193 -14.90 -3.58 -2.57
CA PHE A 193 -14.49 -2.60 -3.57
C PHE A 193 -14.07 -3.26 -4.88
N LEU A 194 -13.18 -4.25 -4.84
CA LEU A 194 -12.72 -4.96 -6.04
C LEU A 194 -13.87 -5.67 -6.79
N LYS A 195 -14.91 -6.07 -6.08
CA LYS A 195 -16.06 -6.75 -6.66
C LYS A 195 -17.13 -5.79 -7.19
N ASN A 196 -17.47 -4.76 -6.43
CA ASN A 196 -18.67 -3.96 -6.63
C ASN A 196 -18.38 -2.48 -6.91
N HIS A 197 -17.12 -2.02 -6.80
CA HIS A 197 -16.71 -0.63 -7.05
C HIS A 197 -17.67 0.40 -6.41
N ASN A 198 -18.11 0.12 -5.16
CA ASN A 198 -19.07 0.98 -4.44
C ASN A 198 -20.36 1.26 -5.23
N GLY A 199 -20.84 0.29 -6.04
CA GLY A 199 -22.01 0.44 -6.89
C GLY A 199 -21.85 1.37 -8.10
N ALA A 200 -20.62 1.72 -8.43
CA ALA A 200 -20.30 2.53 -9.60
C ALA A 200 -19.92 1.66 -10.81
N VAL A 201 -19.92 2.25 -12.00
CA VAL A 201 -19.35 1.61 -13.18
C VAL A 201 -17.85 1.34 -12.93
N VAL A 202 -17.34 0.23 -13.42
CA VAL A 202 -16.01 -0.27 -13.08
C VAL A 202 -14.87 0.72 -13.30
N SER A 203 -14.96 1.54 -14.36
CA SER A 203 -13.98 2.58 -14.69
C SER A 203 -14.24 3.93 -13.99
N ASN A 204 -15.22 4.01 -13.06
CA ASN A 204 -15.51 5.24 -12.34
C ASN A 204 -14.33 5.68 -11.44
N TYR A 205 -13.69 4.70 -10.82
CA TYR A 205 -12.56 4.96 -9.94
C TYR A 205 -11.24 4.83 -10.69
N TRP A 206 -10.30 5.73 -10.39
CA TRP A 206 -8.98 5.70 -10.97
C TRP A 206 -8.10 4.59 -10.38
N THR A 207 -6.93 4.36 -10.98
CA THR A 207 -6.04 3.21 -10.70
C THR A 207 -5.74 3.01 -9.23
N ASN A 208 -5.52 4.09 -8.48
CA ASN A 208 -5.15 4.04 -7.07
C ASN A 208 -6.20 3.34 -6.19
N TRP A 209 -7.47 3.39 -6.54
CA TRP A 209 -8.55 2.77 -5.77
C TRP A 209 -8.45 1.24 -5.79
N ASP A 210 -8.33 0.65 -6.98
CA ASP A 210 -8.14 -0.80 -7.11
C ASP A 210 -6.80 -1.23 -6.52
N LEU A 211 -5.74 -0.44 -6.76
CA LEU A 211 -4.40 -0.76 -6.26
C LEU A 211 -4.32 -0.78 -4.74
N THR A 212 -4.99 0.15 -4.04
CA THR A 212 -5.05 0.11 -2.57
C THR A 212 -5.81 -1.10 -2.06
N ALA A 213 -6.95 -1.41 -2.69
CA ALA A 213 -7.77 -2.55 -2.31
C ALA A 213 -7.01 -3.87 -2.54
N MET A 214 -6.36 -4.03 -3.70
CA MET A 214 -5.50 -5.19 -3.99
C MET A 214 -4.36 -5.33 -2.98
N ALA A 215 -3.67 -4.23 -2.66
CA ALA A 215 -2.56 -4.25 -1.69
C ALA A 215 -3.03 -4.69 -0.30
N CYS A 216 -4.21 -4.24 0.14
CA CYS A 216 -4.79 -4.67 1.41
C CYS A 216 -5.15 -6.16 1.39
N VAL A 217 -5.85 -6.64 0.35
CA VAL A 217 -6.26 -8.05 0.25
C VAL A 217 -5.02 -8.96 0.23
N LEU A 218 -3.98 -8.61 -0.54
CA LEU A 218 -2.72 -9.34 -0.58
C LEU A 218 -2.04 -9.38 0.81
N ALA A 219 -1.91 -8.21 1.44
CA ALA A 219 -1.22 -8.08 2.71
C ALA A 219 -1.95 -8.83 3.85
N VAL A 220 -3.28 -8.74 3.89
CA VAL A 220 -4.10 -9.51 4.86
C VAL A 220 -4.02 -11.00 4.56
N GLY A 221 -4.02 -11.39 3.28
CA GLY A 221 -3.88 -12.78 2.86
C GLY A 221 -2.56 -13.39 3.38
N ILE A 222 -1.45 -12.68 3.22
CA ILE A 222 -0.14 -13.13 3.72
C ILE A 222 -0.11 -13.12 5.25
N LEU A 223 -0.44 -12.01 5.90
CA LEU A 223 -0.43 -11.89 7.36
C LEU A 223 -1.25 -12.98 8.06
N CYS A 224 -2.36 -13.39 7.46
CA CYS A 224 -3.33 -14.34 8.02
C CYS A 224 -3.19 -15.76 7.46
N ASP A 225 -2.19 -16.06 6.66
CA ASP A 225 -1.98 -17.36 6.00
C ASP A 225 -3.18 -17.79 5.12
N ASP A 226 -3.87 -16.81 4.50
CA ASP A 226 -5.04 -17.03 3.63
C ASP A 226 -4.64 -17.01 2.15
N ARG A 227 -4.35 -18.18 1.60
CA ARG A 227 -3.97 -18.37 0.19
C ARG A 227 -5.05 -17.86 -0.77
N ALA A 228 -6.33 -18.02 -0.46
CA ALA A 228 -7.40 -17.61 -1.35
C ALA A 228 -7.43 -16.10 -1.56
N LYS A 229 -7.14 -15.31 -0.51
CA LYS A 229 -7.01 -13.84 -0.63
C LYS A 229 -5.82 -13.45 -1.51
N VAL A 230 -4.67 -14.11 -1.32
CA VAL A 230 -3.48 -13.86 -2.14
C VAL A 230 -3.77 -14.16 -3.61
N ASP A 231 -4.37 -15.31 -3.91
CA ASP A 231 -4.70 -15.72 -5.27
C ASP A 231 -5.73 -14.77 -5.91
N THR A 232 -6.71 -14.31 -5.13
CA THR A 232 -7.69 -13.31 -5.57
C THR A 232 -7.01 -11.99 -5.94
N ALA A 233 -6.14 -11.46 -5.09
CA ALA A 233 -5.44 -10.19 -5.35
C ALA A 233 -4.51 -10.30 -6.57
N VAL A 234 -3.75 -11.39 -6.69
CA VAL A 234 -2.86 -11.66 -7.83
C VAL A 234 -3.64 -11.83 -9.13
N SER A 235 -4.77 -12.53 -9.09
CA SER A 235 -5.65 -12.68 -10.25
C SER A 235 -6.23 -11.34 -10.69
N TYR A 236 -6.68 -10.51 -9.73
CA TYR A 236 -7.21 -9.18 -10.05
C TYR A 236 -6.14 -8.26 -10.64
N PHE A 237 -4.92 -8.28 -10.09
CA PHE A 237 -3.79 -7.53 -10.68
C PHE A 237 -3.59 -7.87 -12.16
N LYS A 238 -3.68 -9.14 -12.53
CA LYS A 238 -3.44 -9.63 -13.89
C LYS A 238 -4.64 -9.42 -14.82
N HIS A 239 -5.86 -9.58 -14.31
CA HIS A 239 -7.06 -9.79 -15.11
C HIS A 239 -8.29 -9.00 -14.64
N GLY A 240 -8.18 -8.17 -13.60
CA GLY A 240 -9.29 -7.38 -13.08
C GLY A 240 -9.80 -6.36 -14.09
N ASP A 241 -11.11 -6.07 -14.02
CA ASP A 241 -11.76 -5.12 -14.92
C ASP A 241 -11.53 -3.66 -14.51
N GLY A 242 -11.12 -3.40 -13.26
CA GLY A 242 -10.90 -2.06 -12.74
C GLY A 242 -9.65 -1.39 -13.32
N MET A 243 -9.60 -0.07 -13.21
CA MET A 243 -8.52 0.73 -13.79
C MET A 243 -7.14 0.45 -13.17
N GLY A 244 -7.08 -0.18 -11.98
CA GLY A 244 -5.82 -0.53 -11.31
C GLY A 244 -5.23 -1.88 -11.70
N SER A 245 -5.91 -2.73 -12.49
CA SER A 245 -5.28 -3.92 -13.06
C SER A 245 -4.18 -3.52 -14.03
N ILE A 246 -3.14 -4.35 -14.19
CA ILE A 246 -1.91 -3.91 -14.85
C ILE A 246 -2.11 -3.40 -16.27
N LYS A 247 -2.98 -4.04 -17.07
CA LYS A 247 -3.24 -3.61 -18.46
C LYS A 247 -4.12 -2.38 -18.56
N ASN A 248 -4.99 -2.15 -17.58
CA ASN A 248 -5.83 -0.96 -17.54
C ASN A 248 -5.06 0.25 -16.98
N ALA A 249 -4.17 0.02 -16.01
CA ALA A 249 -3.30 1.08 -15.47
C ALA A 249 -2.22 1.51 -16.47
N ILE A 250 -1.75 0.56 -17.30
CA ILE A 250 -0.68 0.77 -18.28
C ILE A 250 -1.17 0.27 -19.65
N PRO A 251 -2.08 0.99 -20.33
CA PRO A 251 -2.79 0.48 -21.49
C PRO A 251 -1.93 0.38 -22.77
N VAL A 252 -0.97 1.29 -22.97
CA VAL A 252 -0.23 1.44 -24.22
C VAL A 252 1.25 1.20 -23.99
N VAL A 253 1.83 0.24 -24.73
CA VAL A 253 3.29 0.05 -24.80
C VAL A 253 3.80 0.78 -26.02
N LEU A 254 4.78 1.66 -25.82
CA LEU A 254 5.36 2.51 -26.84
C LEU A 254 6.53 1.83 -27.56
N SER A 255 6.85 2.29 -28.76
CA SER A 255 7.95 1.73 -29.59
C SER A 255 9.34 1.96 -29.00
N ASP A 256 9.50 2.94 -28.09
CA ASP A 256 10.76 3.23 -27.39
C ASP A 256 10.96 2.37 -26.12
N GLY A 257 10.04 1.44 -25.84
CA GLY A 257 10.11 0.53 -24.70
C GLY A 257 9.56 1.12 -23.41
N LEU A 258 8.98 2.33 -23.43
CA LEU A 258 8.17 2.87 -22.33
C LEU A 258 6.73 2.38 -22.44
N ALA A 259 5.91 2.63 -21.42
CA ALA A 259 4.48 2.39 -21.48
C ALA A 259 3.70 3.47 -20.76
N GLU A 260 2.58 3.91 -21.35
CA GLU A 260 1.78 5.00 -20.82
C GLU A 260 1.09 4.60 -19.51
N TRP A 261 1.21 5.46 -18.51
CA TRP A 261 0.45 5.35 -17.27
C TRP A 261 -0.85 6.15 -17.40
N VAL A 262 -2.00 5.49 -17.31
CA VAL A 262 -3.30 6.11 -17.61
C VAL A 262 -3.59 7.33 -16.75
N GLU A 263 -3.19 7.35 -15.47
CA GLU A 263 -3.37 8.50 -14.60
C GLU A 263 -2.41 9.67 -14.86
N ALA A 264 -1.43 9.53 -15.75
CA ALA A 264 -0.65 10.67 -16.22
C ALA A 264 -1.54 11.72 -16.91
N GLY A 265 -2.64 11.31 -17.51
CA GLY A 265 -3.65 12.22 -18.07
C GLY A 265 -4.54 12.92 -17.02
N ARG A 266 -4.44 12.51 -15.74
CA ARG A 266 -5.19 13.09 -14.64
C ARG A 266 -4.37 14.13 -13.87
N ASP A 267 -3.36 13.68 -13.15
CA ASP A 267 -2.41 14.52 -12.41
C ASP A 267 -1.22 13.70 -11.91
N GLN A 268 -0.13 14.42 -11.60
CA GLN A 268 1.11 13.82 -11.13
C GLN A 268 0.98 13.16 -9.75
N GLY A 269 0.24 13.76 -8.83
CA GLY A 269 0.10 13.25 -7.45
C GLY A 269 -0.50 11.86 -7.43
N HIS A 270 -1.59 11.64 -8.18
CA HIS A 270 -2.24 10.34 -8.26
C HIS A 270 -1.46 9.33 -9.10
N ALA A 271 -0.80 9.76 -10.19
CA ALA A 271 0.08 8.89 -10.96
C ALA A 271 1.22 8.34 -10.08
N LEU A 272 1.86 9.20 -9.26
CA LEU A 272 2.88 8.79 -8.31
C LEU A 272 2.33 7.86 -7.22
N LEU A 273 1.11 8.13 -6.74
CA LEU A 273 0.43 7.24 -5.79
C LEU A 273 0.23 5.84 -6.41
N GLY A 274 -0.30 5.78 -7.62
CA GLY A 274 -0.54 4.52 -8.32
C GLY A 274 0.74 3.73 -8.57
N VAL A 275 1.81 4.38 -9.05
CA VAL A 275 3.12 3.73 -9.26
C VAL A 275 3.68 3.19 -7.94
N GLY A 276 3.58 3.96 -6.85
CA GLY A 276 4.03 3.52 -5.53
C GLY A 276 3.27 2.31 -5.01
N LEU A 277 1.94 2.31 -5.18
CA LEU A 277 1.08 1.18 -4.77
C LEU A 277 1.33 -0.07 -5.61
N MET A 278 1.52 0.07 -6.92
CA MET A 278 1.86 -1.07 -7.79
C MET A 278 3.22 -1.66 -7.41
N GLY A 279 4.21 -0.80 -7.12
CA GLY A 279 5.51 -1.23 -6.60
C GLY A 279 5.39 -1.98 -5.27
N THR A 280 4.61 -1.43 -4.33
CA THR A 280 4.31 -2.07 -3.04
C THR A 280 3.67 -3.45 -3.21
N PHE A 281 2.68 -3.55 -4.08
CA PHE A 281 2.01 -4.81 -4.40
C PHE A 281 2.98 -5.84 -4.98
N CYS A 282 3.78 -5.43 -5.96
CA CYS A 282 4.78 -6.28 -6.59
C CYS A 282 5.88 -6.73 -5.60
N GLU A 283 6.32 -5.86 -4.68
CA GLU A 283 7.35 -6.21 -3.69
C GLU A 283 6.83 -7.23 -2.67
N MET A 284 5.60 -7.06 -2.17
CA MET A 284 4.98 -8.05 -1.28
C MET A 284 4.79 -9.40 -1.97
N ALA A 285 4.37 -9.41 -3.23
CA ALA A 285 4.23 -10.63 -4.02
C ALA A 285 5.60 -11.29 -4.29
N TRP A 286 6.63 -10.49 -4.61
CA TRP A 286 8.00 -10.97 -4.83
C TRP A 286 8.55 -11.71 -3.61
N ASN A 287 8.34 -11.16 -2.43
CA ASN A 287 8.80 -11.75 -1.17
C ASN A 287 8.06 -13.07 -0.83
N GLN A 288 6.99 -13.39 -1.56
CA GLN A 288 6.26 -14.65 -1.48
C GLN A 288 6.51 -15.58 -2.69
N GLY A 289 7.52 -15.28 -3.49
CA GLY A 289 7.88 -16.11 -4.64
C GLY A 289 7.04 -15.86 -5.91
N ILE A 290 6.28 -14.76 -5.95
CA ILE A 290 5.40 -14.42 -7.07
C ILE A 290 5.98 -13.22 -7.83
N ASP A 291 6.61 -13.45 -8.99
CA ASP A 291 7.18 -12.38 -9.82
C ASP A 291 6.09 -11.63 -10.61
N LEU A 292 5.57 -10.55 -10.02
CA LEU A 292 4.68 -9.61 -10.71
C LEU A 292 5.43 -8.42 -11.33
N TYR A 293 6.65 -8.17 -10.91
CA TYR A 293 7.52 -7.19 -11.55
C TYR A 293 7.88 -7.56 -13.01
N GLY A 294 8.06 -8.86 -13.24
CA GLY A 294 8.34 -9.42 -14.58
C GLY A 294 7.09 -9.69 -15.42
N TYR A 295 5.89 -9.60 -14.83
CA TYR A 295 4.65 -9.97 -15.51
C TYR A 295 4.39 -9.12 -16.76
N ASP A 296 3.84 -9.75 -17.81
CA ASP A 296 3.47 -9.14 -19.08
C ASP A 296 4.65 -8.36 -19.73
N ASP A 297 5.78 -9.06 -19.87
CA ASP A 297 7.03 -8.51 -20.41
C ASP A 297 7.48 -7.25 -19.63
N SER A 298 7.47 -7.37 -18.30
CA SER A 298 7.83 -6.28 -17.38
C SER A 298 7.04 -4.99 -17.64
N ARG A 299 5.75 -5.10 -17.90
CA ARG A 299 4.88 -3.94 -18.19
C ARG A 299 4.99 -2.84 -17.13
N PHE A 300 5.08 -3.22 -15.84
CA PHE A 300 5.26 -2.25 -14.78
C PHE A 300 6.59 -1.48 -14.89
N PHE A 301 7.68 -2.14 -15.27
CA PHE A 301 8.98 -1.47 -15.53
C PHE A 301 8.83 -0.34 -16.55
N LYS A 302 8.18 -0.65 -17.68
CA LYS A 302 7.97 0.29 -18.77
C LYS A 302 7.12 1.48 -18.34
N GLY A 303 6.04 1.22 -17.57
CA GLY A 303 5.17 2.26 -17.00
C GLY A 303 5.88 3.11 -15.93
N ALA A 304 6.65 2.49 -15.04
CA ALA A 304 7.41 3.20 -14.03
C ALA A 304 8.51 4.09 -14.63
N GLN A 305 9.20 3.64 -15.70
CA GLN A 305 10.15 4.46 -16.46
C GLN A 305 9.47 5.65 -17.15
N TYR A 306 8.27 5.46 -17.70
CA TYR A 306 7.47 6.53 -18.29
C TYR A 306 7.11 7.61 -17.26
N VAL A 307 6.55 7.20 -16.10
CA VAL A 307 6.21 8.15 -15.03
C VAL A 307 7.45 8.83 -14.46
N ALA A 308 8.56 8.12 -14.35
CA ALA A 308 9.83 8.71 -13.91
C ALA A 308 10.35 9.77 -14.90
N LYS A 309 10.32 9.50 -16.21
CA LYS A 309 10.68 10.46 -17.27
C LYS A 309 9.82 11.72 -17.17
N TRP A 310 8.50 11.53 -17.14
CA TRP A 310 7.51 12.60 -17.05
C TRP A 310 7.67 13.44 -15.77
N SER A 311 7.79 12.79 -14.60
CA SER A 311 7.99 13.48 -13.32
C SER A 311 9.33 14.24 -13.21
N LEU A 312 10.31 13.91 -14.04
CA LEU A 312 11.56 14.66 -14.18
C LEU A 312 11.44 15.87 -15.14
N GLY A 313 10.25 16.12 -15.67
CA GLY A 313 9.99 17.19 -16.64
C GLY A 313 10.30 16.81 -18.09
N GLY A 314 10.46 15.52 -18.40
CA GLY A 314 10.66 15.06 -19.77
C GLY A 314 9.33 14.88 -20.50
N ASP A 315 9.30 15.24 -21.78
CA ASP A 315 8.13 15.02 -22.63
C ASP A 315 7.82 13.55 -22.81
N VAL A 316 6.54 13.23 -22.70
CA VAL A 316 6.01 11.88 -22.90
C VAL A 316 4.79 11.93 -23.80
N PRO A 317 4.61 10.96 -24.72
CA PRO A 317 3.35 10.83 -25.47
C PRO A 317 2.24 10.39 -24.51
N TYR A 318 0.99 10.72 -24.83
CA TYR A 318 -0.19 10.25 -24.13
C TYR A 318 -1.32 9.99 -25.12
N THR A 319 -1.82 8.78 -25.13
CA THR A 319 -2.99 8.40 -25.92
C THR A 319 -4.26 8.79 -25.20
N ALA A 320 -5.12 9.57 -25.83
CA ALA A 320 -6.36 10.01 -25.23
C ALA A 320 -7.14 8.83 -24.64
N ASN A 321 -7.48 8.92 -23.37
CA ASN A 321 -8.19 7.90 -22.64
C ASN A 321 -9.58 8.40 -22.21
N THR A 322 -10.61 7.68 -22.60
CA THR A 322 -12.00 7.99 -22.21
C THR A 322 -12.51 6.89 -21.29
N ARG A 323 -12.90 7.26 -20.07
CA ARG A 323 -13.51 6.37 -19.11
C ARG A 323 -14.98 6.69 -18.87
N LYS A 324 -15.76 5.67 -18.55
CA LYS A 324 -17.12 5.86 -18.01
C LYS A 324 -17.02 6.16 -16.51
N LYS A 325 -17.90 7.03 -16.03
CA LYS A 325 -18.03 7.35 -14.61
C LYS A 325 -19.49 7.43 -14.17
N GLY A 326 -19.73 7.27 -12.87
CA GLY A 326 -21.05 7.33 -12.25
C GLY A 326 -21.55 6.01 -11.71
N ALA A 327 -22.77 6.02 -11.18
CA ALA A 327 -23.42 4.84 -10.62
C ALA A 327 -23.91 3.88 -11.70
N ILE A 328 -23.90 2.56 -11.43
CA ILE A 328 -24.38 1.52 -12.35
C ILE A 328 -25.85 1.77 -12.72
N ASN A 329 -26.69 2.07 -11.73
CA ASN A 329 -28.14 2.24 -11.88
C ASN A 329 -28.57 3.71 -11.63
N GLY A 330 -27.75 4.67 -12.00
CA GLY A 330 -28.01 6.08 -11.78
C GLY A 330 -27.39 6.97 -12.86
N TRP A 331 -27.02 8.19 -12.47
CA TRP A 331 -26.31 9.06 -13.40
C TRP A 331 -24.96 8.45 -13.79
N SER A 332 -24.68 8.44 -15.05
CA SER A 332 -23.39 8.04 -15.61
C SER A 332 -22.98 8.97 -16.74
N GLY A 333 -21.68 9.11 -16.95
CA GLY A 333 -21.14 9.97 -18.02
C GLY A 333 -19.78 9.45 -18.48
N THR A 334 -19.12 10.26 -19.28
CA THR A 334 -17.75 10.00 -19.72
C THR A 334 -16.83 11.13 -19.31
N GLU A 335 -15.56 10.79 -19.13
CA GLU A 335 -14.47 11.73 -18.92
C GLU A 335 -13.32 11.33 -19.81
N THR A 336 -12.76 12.31 -20.54
CA THR A 336 -11.64 12.09 -21.44
C THR A 336 -10.45 12.90 -20.96
N ALA A 337 -9.31 12.23 -20.74
CA ALA A 337 -8.01 12.85 -20.65
C ALA A 337 -7.36 12.78 -22.05
N SER A 338 -7.05 13.93 -22.64
CA SER A 338 -6.49 14.02 -23.99
C SER A 338 -4.98 14.02 -24.00
N ASP A 339 -4.34 14.52 -22.93
CA ASP A 339 -2.91 14.74 -22.83
C ASP A 339 -2.39 14.37 -21.44
N ALA A 340 -1.10 14.14 -21.32
CA ALA A 340 -0.46 14.05 -20.01
C ALA A 340 -0.55 15.40 -19.28
N ALA A 341 -0.91 15.38 -18.02
CA ALA A 341 -1.02 16.58 -17.18
C ALA A 341 0.36 17.24 -16.98
N GLY A 342 0.33 18.52 -16.60
CA GLY A 342 1.53 19.23 -16.20
C GLY A 342 2.17 18.63 -14.94
N VAL A 343 3.49 18.73 -14.81
CA VAL A 343 4.24 18.21 -13.66
C VAL A 343 4.98 19.31 -12.93
N ASP A 344 5.15 19.13 -11.62
CA ASP A 344 6.15 19.80 -10.81
C ASP A 344 7.33 18.84 -10.63
N PRO A 345 8.50 19.10 -11.25
CA PRO A 345 9.66 18.24 -11.08
C PRO A 345 10.15 18.13 -9.63
N ASN A 346 9.73 19.05 -8.74
CA ASN A 346 10.10 19.01 -7.32
C ASN A 346 9.14 18.14 -6.49
N MET A 347 7.99 17.76 -7.04
CA MET A 347 7.10 16.80 -6.40
C MET A 347 7.75 15.42 -6.43
N VAL A 348 8.12 14.91 -5.27
CA VAL A 348 8.68 13.56 -5.11
C VAL A 348 7.88 12.78 -4.08
N ARG A 349 7.90 11.43 -4.21
CA ARG A 349 7.35 10.51 -3.21
C ARG A 349 8.42 9.48 -2.84
N PRO A 350 8.39 8.89 -1.65
CA PRO A 350 9.38 7.90 -1.20
C PRO A 350 9.06 6.50 -1.73
N ILE A 351 9.04 6.35 -3.05
CA ILE A 351 8.63 5.13 -3.76
C ILE A 351 9.71 4.59 -4.71
N TRP A 352 10.69 5.43 -5.02
CA TRP A 352 11.57 5.19 -6.16
C TRP A 352 12.72 4.25 -5.84
N ALA A 353 13.23 4.27 -4.60
CA ALA A 353 14.32 3.39 -4.20
C ALA A 353 13.91 1.91 -4.30
N MET A 354 12.68 1.55 -3.91
CA MET A 354 12.13 0.21 -4.03
C MET A 354 12.12 -0.26 -5.48
N ILE A 355 11.48 0.49 -6.36
CA ILE A 355 11.29 0.15 -7.77
C ILE A 355 12.63 0.13 -8.51
N ALA A 356 13.46 1.18 -8.32
CA ALA A 356 14.75 1.28 -9.00
C ALA A 356 15.72 0.16 -8.59
N ASN A 357 15.82 -0.16 -7.30
CA ASN A 357 16.70 -1.23 -6.85
C ASN A 357 16.22 -2.61 -7.31
N HIS A 358 14.91 -2.85 -7.37
CA HIS A 358 14.41 -4.10 -7.93
C HIS A 358 14.92 -4.27 -9.36
N TYR A 359 14.63 -3.35 -10.26
CA TYR A 359 14.98 -3.50 -11.68
C TYR A 359 16.47 -3.40 -11.95
N THR A 360 17.20 -2.50 -11.27
CA THR A 360 18.63 -2.29 -11.56
C THR A 360 19.55 -3.22 -10.79
N LYS A 361 19.19 -3.64 -9.60
CA LYS A 361 20.06 -4.43 -8.72
C LYS A 361 19.70 -5.90 -8.69
N ARG A 362 18.42 -6.26 -8.54
CA ARG A 362 17.95 -7.65 -8.61
C ARG A 362 17.91 -8.18 -10.06
N LYS A 363 17.29 -7.43 -10.98
CA LYS A 363 17.11 -7.87 -12.36
C LYS A 363 18.23 -7.46 -13.31
N GLY A 364 19.11 -6.55 -12.90
CA GLY A 364 20.26 -6.09 -13.69
C GLY A 364 19.92 -5.23 -14.90
N LEU A 365 18.67 -4.73 -15.00
CA LEU A 365 18.21 -3.95 -16.15
C LEU A 365 18.78 -2.52 -16.15
N SER A 366 18.93 -1.95 -17.35
CA SER A 366 19.21 -0.52 -17.51
C SER A 366 17.94 0.28 -17.32
N ALA A 367 17.92 1.21 -16.34
CA ALA A 367 16.74 1.96 -15.94
C ALA A 367 17.10 3.44 -15.69
N SER A 368 17.42 4.17 -16.75
CA SER A 368 17.99 5.52 -16.65
C SER A 368 17.08 6.51 -15.93
N TYR A 369 15.78 6.52 -16.23
CA TYR A 369 14.84 7.45 -15.60
C TYR A 369 14.56 7.07 -14.14
N LEU A 370 14.35 5.78 -13.84
CA LEU A 370 14.19 5.30 -12.46
C LEU A 370 15.43 5.60 -11.61
N THR A 371 16.64 5.41 -12.15
CA THR A 371 17.88 5.73 -11.44
C THR A 371 17.98 7.23 -11.13
N ARG A 372 17.64 8.09 -12.09
CA ARG A 372 17.69 9.55 -11.90
C ARG A 372 16.69 10.05 -10.87
N ILE A 373 15.43 9.57 -10.94
CA ILE A 373 14.41 10.01 -9.99
C ILE A 373 14.64 9.44 -8.59
N ALA A 374 15.13 8.21 -8.47
CA ALA A 374 15.52 7.63 -7.18
C ALA A 374 16.68 8.39 -6.53
N ALA A 375 17.68 8.80 -7.33
CA ALA A 375 18.78 9.65 -6.84
C ALA A 375 18.28 11.02 -6.38
N LYS A 376 17.28 11.61 -7.07
CA LYS A 376 16.66 12.87 -6.67
C LYS A 376 15.85 12.75 -5.37
N ALA A 377 15.19 11.63 -5.15
CA ALA A 377 14.39 11.37 -3.95
C ALA A 377 15.24 10.99 -2.73
N ALA A 378 16.48 10.53 -2.95
CA ALA A 378 17.35 10.05 -1.88
C ALA A 378 17.92 11.18 -1.00
N PRO A 379 18.05 10.95 0.34
CA PRO A 379 17.55 9.80 1.06
C PRO A 379 16.04 9.90 1.31
N GLU A 380 15.30 8.88 0.88
CA GLU A 380 13.85 8.82 1.09
C GLU A 380 13.51 8.74 2.58
N GLY A 381 12.58 9.60 3.00
CA GLY A 381 12.01 9.62 4.34
C GLY A 381 10.70 8.86 4.44
N GLY A 382 9.91 9.12 5.49
CA GLY A 382 8.58 8.54 5.69
C GLY A 382 7.54 9.06 4.71
N GLY A 383 6.46 8.32 4.52
CA GLY A 383 5.40 8.69 3.58
C GLY A 383 4.79 10.06 3.82
N GLY A 384 4.71 10.51 5.08
CA GLY A 384 4.21 11.82 5.46
C GLY A 384 5.20 12.98 5.35
N ASP A 385 6.48 12.71 5.08
CA ASP A 385 7.53 13.73 5.05
C ASP A 385 7.48 14.60 3.78
N TYR A 386 6.68 14.23 2.80
CA TYR A 386 6.61 14.87 1.47
C TYR A 386 5.40 15.82 1.31
N GLY A 387 4.76 16.15 2.44
CA GLY A 387 3.63 17.09 2.50
C GLY A 387 2.31 16.52 1.97
N PRO A 388 1.28 17.35 1.86
CA PRO A 388 -0.07 16.90 1.50
C PRO A 388 -0.16 16.29 0.09
N ASN A 389 0.73 16.72 -0.82
CA ASN A 389 0.79 16.18 -2.18
C ASN A 389 1.39 14.77 -2.26
N SER A 390 1.93 14.23 -1.17
CA SER A 390 2.38 12.85 -1.07
C SER A 390 1.24 11.87 -0.74
N GLY A 391 -0.01 12.37 -0.67
CA GLY A 391 -1.16 11.55 -0.37
C GLY A 391 -1.40 11.27 1.11
N GLY A 392 -0.84 12.07 2.01
CA GLY A 392 -1.14 11.99 3.43
C GLY A 392 -0.90 10.58 4.01
N TYR A 393 0.35 10.13 3.99
CA TYR A 393 0.75 8.81 4.50
C TYR A 393 0.24 7.62 3.67
N ASP A 394 0.20 7.75 2.34
CA ASP A 394 -0.15 6.64 1.44
C ASP A 394 0.95 5.60 1.29
N GLN A 395 2.18 5.94 1.68
CA GLN A 395 3.38 5.12 1.58
C GLN A 395 4.09 5.01 2.94
N LEU A 396 4.64 3.85 3.25
CA LEU A 396 5.45 3.68 4.46
C LEU A 396 6.80 4.40 4.38
N GLY A 397 7.41 4.43 3.20
CA GLY A 397 8.62 5.19 2.94
C GLY A 397 9.92 4.52 3.36
N PHE A 398 10.95 5.34 3.64
CA PHE A 398 12.31 4.94 4.05
C PHE A 398 13.03 4.02 3.05
N GLY A 399 12.72 4.16 1.77
CA GLY A 399 13.19 3.24 0.73
C GLY A 399 14.72 3.21 0.59
N THR A 400 15.42 4.32 0.86
CA THR A 400 16.90 4.35 0.85
C THR A 400 17.49 3.42 1.90
N LEU A 401 16.87 3.31 3.07
CA LEU A 401 17.27 2.34 4.09
C LEU A 401 16.85 0.92 3.68
N ALA A 402 15.59 0.75 3.31
CA ALA A 402 14.96 -0.56 3.19
C ALA A 402 15.34 -1.32 1.91
N TYR A 403 15.45 -0.62 0.78
CA TYR A 403 15.55 -1.26 -0.54
C TYR A 403 16.89 -1.07 -1.24
N THR A 404 17.83 -0.30 -0.68
CA THR A 404 19.20 -0.29 -1.19
C THR A 404 19.80 -1.67 -1.09
N ARG A 405 20.45 -2.12 -2.16
CA ARG A 405 21.13 -3.42 -2.20
C ARG A 405 22.28 -3.39 -3.19
N ASP A 406 23.23 -4.28 -3.01
CA ASP A 406 24.29 -4.51 -3.96
C ASP A 406 23.71 -5.13 -5.23
N ARG A 407 24.38 -4.96 -6.36
CA ARG A 407 23.93 -5.57 -7.61
C ARG A 407 24.16 -7.07 -7.55
N SER A 408 23.15 -7.85 -7.86
CA SER A 408 23.26 -9.30 -7.96
C SER A 408 24.14 -9.72 -9.12
N ALA A 409 24.96 -10.74 -8.93
CA ALA A 409 25.86 -11.26 -9.95
C ALA A 409 25.10 -11.84 -11.16
N LYS A 410 23.89 -12.35 -10.92
CA LYS A 410 22.92 -12.80 -11.91
C LYS A 410 21.56 -12.21 -11.59
N PRO A 411 20.66 -12.06 -12.58
CA PRO A 411 19.27 -11.70 -12.29
C PRO A 411 18.66 -12.66 -11.27
N GLU A 412 18.00 -12.10 -10.24
CA GLU A 412 17.34 -12.89 -9.21
C GLU A 412 15.96 -13.33 -9.69
N ASP A 413 15.56 -14.51 -9.28
CA ASP A 413 14.16 -14.96 -9.32
C ASP A 413 13.49 -14.64 -8.01
N ALA A 414 12.15 -14.59 -8.00
CA ALA A 414 11.39 -14.39 -6.78
C ALA A 414 11.67 -15.56 -5.81
N ALA A 415 11.96 -15.23 -4.54
CA ALA A 415 12.39 -16.23 -3.56
C ALA A 415 11.28 -17.27 -3.32
N SER A 416 11.66 -18.57 -3.35
CA SER A 416 10.74 -19.59 -2.84
C SER A 416 10.60 -19.45 -1.31
N PRO A 417 9.37 -19.45 -0.75
CA PRO A 417 9.17 -19.39 0.71
C PRO A 417 9.97 -20.41 1.52
N ALA A 418 10.18 -21.60 0.93
CA ALA A 418 10.97 -22.68 1.56
C ALA A 418 12.48 -22.37 1.69
N ALA A 419 13.03 -21.48 0.84
CA ALA A 419 14.45 -21.13 0.89
C ALA A 419 14.76 -20.07 1.96
N SER A 420 13.79 -19.26 2.35
CA SER A 420 13.96 -18.23 3.39
C SER A 420 14.05 -18.81 4.79
N ALA A 421 13.47 -19.99 5.05
CA ALA A 421 13.50 -20.66 6.33
C ALA A 421 14.83 -21.41 6.62
N ALA A 422 15.64 -21.70 5.58
CA ALA A 422 16.85 -22.51 5.69
C ALA A 422 18.14 -21.70 5.97
N SER A 423 18.13 -20.38 5.88
CA SER A 423 19.32 -19.52 6.05
C SER A 423 19.57 -19.01 7.49
N GLY A 424 18.88 -19.57 8.48
CA GLY A 424 18.84 -19.09 9.88
C GLY A 424 19.74 -19.82 10.88
N SER A 425 20.68 -20.70 10.46
CA SER A 425 21.63 -21.31 11.38
C SER A 425 23.05 -21.20 10.82
N ASP A 426 23.80 -20.28 11.35
CA ASP A 426 25.25 -20.29 11.63
C ASP A 426 25.83 -18.87 11.58
N ALA A 427 26.04 -18.28 12.71
CA ALA A 427 27.12 -17.30 12.91
C ALA A 427 27.48 -17.20 14.38
N ASP A 428 28.64 -17.70 14.66
CA ASP A 428 29.32 -17.72 15.92
C ASP A 428 29.80 -16.34 16.38
N THR A 429 29.93 -16.23 17.67
CA THR A 429 30.33 -15.11 18.52
C THR A 429 31.68 -14.47 18.18
N ALA A 430 31.77 -13.14 18.26
CA ALA A 430 32.96 -12.43 18.72
C ALA A 430 32.57 -11.08 19.36
N SER A 431 32.98 -10.96 20.62
CA SER A 431 32.86 -9.78 21.48
C SER A 431 33.92 -8.72 21.19
N GLY A 432 33.61 -7.47 21.45
CA GLY A 432 34.56 -6.37 21.47
C GLY A 432 33.94 -5.03 21.88
N SER A 433 34.26 -4.57 23.05
CA SER A 433 33.86 -3.36 23.76
C SER A 433 34.46 -2.07 23.17
N ASP A 434 33.87 -0.92 23.21
CA ASP A 434 33.98 0.20 24.16
C ASP A 434 33.63 1.58 23.57
N SER A 435 32.90 2.29 24.35
CA SER A 435 32.77 3.72 24.68
C SER A 435 32.90 4.85 23.68
N GLY A 436 31.96 5.82 23.84
CA GLY A 436 32.20 7.22 23.52
C GLY A 436 30.92 8.02 23.20
N ALA A 437 30.23 8.52 24.21
CA ALA A 437 29.12 9.46 24.05
C ALA A 437 29.63 10.89 23.98
N ALA A 438 29.06 11.70 23.07
CA ALA A 438 29.07 13.16 23.15
C ALA A 438 27.69 13.72 22.76
N PRO A 439 27.19 14.81 23.38
CA PRO A 439 25.80 15.16 23.37
C PRO A 439 25.39 15.96 22.12
N ALA A 440 24.21 15.62 21.59
CA ALA A 440 23.60 16.35 20.50
C ALA A 440 22.84 17.57 21.02
N GLN A 441 23.10 18.72 20.42
CA GLN A 441 22.36 19.96 20.59
C GLN A 441 20.96 19.82 20.01
N GLN A 442 19.98 20.24 20.79
CA GLN A 442 18.58 20.35 20.40
C GLN A 442 18.36 21.53 19.46
N SER A 443 17.83 21.29 18.29
CA SER A 443 17.22 22.31 17.44
C SER A 443 15.73 22.40 17.73
N PRO A 444 15.12 23.59 17.63
CA PRO A 444 13.74 23.81 18.08
C PRO A 444 12.73 23.12 17.14
N SER A 445 11.73 22.51 17.75
CA SER A 445 10.57 21.91 17.08
C SER A 445 9.76 22.96 16.34
N PRO A 446 9.36 22.72 15.09
CA PRO A 446 8.37 23.55 14.44
C PRO A 446 6.98 23.27 15.04
N THR A 447 6.30 24.34 15.36
CA THR A 447 4.90 24.39 15.80
C THR A 447 4.00 23.69 14.79
N PRO A 448 2.97 22.93 15.19
CA PRO A 448 2.07 22.29 14.25
C PRO A 448 1.18 23.36 13.60
N GLN A 449 1.49 23.70 12.34
CA GLN A 449 0.51 24.35 11.49
C GLN A 449 -0.54 23.33 11.13
N GLY A 450 -1.76 23.56 11.61
CA GLY A 450 -2.95 22.87 11.14
C GLY A 450 -3.11 23.10 9.65
N GLY A 451 -2.62 22.16 8.86
CA GLY A 451 -2.82 22.13 7.42
C GLY A 451 -4.30 21.92 7.15
N ARG A 452 -4.92 22.85 6.46
CA ARG A 452 -6.22 22.66 5.86
C ARG A 452 -6.14 21.40 4.98
N ASN A 453 -7.03 20.46 5.23
CA ASN A 453 -7.19 19.22 4.50
C ASN A 453 -7.31 19.50 3.00
N GLY A 454 -6.23 19.32 2.26
CA GLY A 454 -6.27 19.24 0.82
C GLY A 454 -6.76 17.84 0.44
N ASP A 455 -7.95 17.75 -0.10
CA ASP A 455 -8.58 16.54 -0.60
C ASP A 455 -7.80 15.96 -1.79
N LEU A 456 -6.74 15.21 -1.53
CA LEU A 456 -6.08 14.41 -2.57
C LEU A 456 -6.79 13.08 -2.82
N ALA A 457 -7.75 12.73 -1.99
CA ALA A 457 -8.54 11.50 -2.13
C ALA A 457 -9.99 11.70 -2.58
N ALA A 458 -10.48 12.94 -2.64
CA ALA A 458 -11.85 13.25 -3.02
C ALA A 458 -12.04 13.25 -4.55
N THR A 459 -11.96 12.09 -5.17
CA THR A 459 -12.25 11.96 -6.60
C THR A 459 -13.12 10.77 -6.96
N GLY A 460 -13.93 10.35 -6.01
CA GLY A 460 -15.17 9.66 -6.30
C GLY A 460 -16.27 10.70 -6.27
N SER A 461 -16.66 11.23 -7.44
CA SER A 461 -17.88 12.00 -7.69
C SER A 461 -18.40 12.87 -6.52
N SER A 462 -17.81 14.03 -6.27
CA SER A 462 -18.50 15.14 -5.63
C SER A 462 -18.82 16.22 -6.69
N ASP A 463 -19.56 15.85 -7.71
CA ASP A 463 -20.40 16.82 -8.42
C ASP A 463 -21.62 17.11 -7.54
N LEU A 464 -21.42 17.83 -6.44
CA LEU A 464 -22.51 18.63 -5.90
C LEU A 464 -22.73 19.74 -6.94
N PRO A 465 -23.97 19.91 -7.45
CA PRO A 465 -24.23 20.91 -8.46
C PRO A 465 -23.82 22.28 -7.93
N ALA A 466 -23.22 23.10 -8.79
CA ALA A 466 -22.69 24.44 -8.53
C ALA A 466 -23.75 25.47 -8.01
N TRP A 467 -24.84 25.02 -7.47
CA TRP A 467 -25.97 25.82 -6.98
C TRP A 467 -25.79 26.32 -5.56
N THR A 468 -24.88 25.74 -4.78
CA THR A 468 -24.66 26.17 -3.37
C THR A 468 -23.60 27.24 -3.22
N ALA A 469 -22.81 27.55 -4.24
CA ALA A 469 -21.82 28.63 -4.20
C ALA A 469 -22.41 30.00 -4.57
N ALA A 470 -23.58 30.06 -5.22
CA ALA A 470 -24.21 31.32 -5.63
C ALA A 470 -25.07 31.97 -4.52
N THR A 471 -25.50 31.23 -3.50
CA THR A 471 -26.31 31.75 -2.41
C THR A 471 -25.53 32.43 -1.29
N GLY A 472 -24.22 32.17 -1.17
CA GLY A 472 -23.36 32.82 -0.19
C GLY A 472 -22.97 34.26 -0.52
N ILE A 473 -22.87 34.60 -1.82
CA ILE A 473 -22.42 35.92 -2.28
C ILE A 473 -23.58 36.94 -2.31
N THR A 474 -24.81 36.50 -2.52
CA THR A 474 -26.00 37.39 -2.49
C THR A 474 -26.38 37.81 -1.07
N ALA A 475 -26.09 37.03 -0.04
CA ALA A 475 -26.35 37.41 1.35
C ALA A 475 -25.37 38.49 1.86
N LEU A 476 -24.13 38.53 1.39
CA LEU A 476 -23.15 39.55 1.74
C LEU A 476 -23.39 40.88 1.01
N ALA A 477 -23.89 40.85 -0.24
CA ALA A 477 -24.25 42.06 -1.01
C ALA A 477 -25.54 42.70 -0.45
N GLY A 478 -26.51 41.90 0.00
CA GLY A 478 -27.74 42.39 0.62
C GLY A 478 -27.52 43.06 1.99
N GLY A 479 -26.59 42.54 2.79
CA GLY A 479 -26.20 43.06 4.10
C GLY A 479 -25.54 44.44 4.04
N LEU A 480 -24.69 44.65 3.06
CA LEU A 480 -24.01 45.97 2.85
C LEU A 480 -24.92 47.06 2.33
N LEU A 481 -25.97 46.75 1.56
CA LEU A 481 -26.95 47.72 1.10
C LEU A 481 -27.92 48.16 2.21
N LEU A 482 -28.26 47.30 3.14
CA LEU A 482 -29.11 47.66 4.32
C LEU A 482 -28.35 48.51 5.33
N LEU A 483 -27.04 48.31 5.52
CA LEU A 483 -26.21 49.14 6.38
C LEU A 483 -25.97 50.56 5.80
N ARG A 484 -25.91 50.71 4.47
CA ARG A 484 -25.81 52.03 3.83
C ARG A 484 -27.13 52.82 3.84
N ARG A 485 -28.32 52.19 3.91
CA ARG A 485 -29.58 52.88 4.04
C ARG A 485 -29.88 53.38 5.48
N ARG A 486 -29.37 52.74 6.51
CA ARG A 486 -29.50 53.22 7.89
C ARG A 486 -28.56 54.39 8.21
N GLY A 487 -27.48 54.59 7.48
CA GLY A 487 -26.56 55.74 7.67
C GLY A 487 -27.03 57.03 7.00
N ARG A 488 -28.11 57.02 6.21
CA ARG A 488 -28.59 58.22 5.50
C ARG A 488 -29.90 58.82 6.07
N ALA A 489 -30.55 58.13 7.00
CA ALA A 489 -31.78 58.60 7.66
C ALA A 489 -31.54 59.40 8.93
N GLY A 490 -30.31 59.73 9.31
CA GLY A 490 -29.96 60.44 10.54
C GLY A 490 -29.33 61.85 10.35
N ARG A 491 -29.45 62.44 9.15
CA ARG A 491 -28.83 63.78 8.88
C ARG A 491 -29.75 64.86 8.35
N ASP A 492 -31.07 64.62 8.29
CA ASP A 492 -32.02 65.66 7.90
C ASP A 492 -33.07 65.92 9.01
N ALA A 493 -32.59 66.15 10.24
CA ALA A 493 -33.38 66.74 11.32
C ALA A 493 -32.43 67.45 12.28
N GLN A 494 -31.93 68.64 11.85
CA GLN A 494 -31.71 69.85 12.63
C GLN A 494 -31.37 70.97 11.67
#